data_b688c3e1dec6abd299f72e72a7c6a915
#
_entry.id   b688c3e1dec6abd299f72e72a7c6a915
#
_cell.length_a   1.000
_cell.length_b   1.000
_cell.length_c   1.000
_cell.angle_alpha   90.00
_cell.angle_beta   90.00
_cell.angle_gamma   90.00
#
_symmetry.space_group_name_H-M   'P 1'
#
loop_
_entity.id
_entity.type
_entity.pdbx_description
1 polymer ?
#
loop_
_entity_poly.entity_id
_entity_poly.type
_entity_poly.pdbx_seq_one_letter_code
_entity_poly.pdbx_strand_id
1 'polypeptide(L)'
;MIKRRHFMATGMAALAAPAILPGAAHAFEVADKFKPTKVRVRAPYEPGQLLILPRAHFLYFLTGEQEALRYGVGVGKAGLQFTGTATIDVKKKWPTWRPTNEMIEREPKTYAKFKDNDY
;
A
#
# COMPACT_ATOMS: atom_id res chain seq x y z
N MET A 1 3.56 -58.80 -60.97
CA MET A 1 3.16 -57.38 -61.14
C MET A 1 2.76 -56.82 -59.78
N ILE A 2 3.58 -56.01 -59.24
CA ILE A 2 3.42 -55.48 -57.86
C ILE A 2 2.83 -54.09 -58.00
N LYS A 3 1.63 -53.86 -57.46
CA LYS A 3 1.08 -52.52 -57.32
C LYS A 3 1.18 -52.05 -55.88
N ARG A 4 2.13 -51.13 -55.63
CA ARG A 4 2.30 -50.43 -54.38
C ARG A 4 1.17 -49.40 -54.20
N ARG A 5 0.33 -49.56 -53.23
CA ARG A 5 -0.54 -48.49 -52.74
C ARG A 5 0.05 -47.92 -51.48
N HIS A 6 0.55 -46.73 -51.57
CA HIS A 6 1.00 -45.94 -50.43
C HIS A 6 -0.25 -45.45 -49.69
N PHE A 7 -0.40 -45.89 -48.48
CA PHE A 7 -1.40 -45.39 -47.55
C PHE A 7 -0.71 -44.29 -46.72
N MET A 8 -0.93 -43.02 -47.09
CA MET A 8 -0.48 -41.89 -46.26
C MET A 8 -1.50 -41.68 -45.16
N ALA A 9 -1.20 -42.15 -43.96
CA ALA A 9 -1.91 -41.79 -42.74
C ALA A 9 -1.40 -40.42 -42.26
N THR A 10 -2.16 -39.38 -42.57
CA THR A 10 -1.90 -38.02 -42.06
C THR A 10 -2.35 -37.95 -40.59
N GLY A 11 -1.41 -38.13 -39.69
CA GLY A 11 -1.64 -37.90 -38.28
C GLY A 11 -1.78 -36.39 -37.99
N MET A 12 -3.00 -35.94 -37.73
CA MET A 12 -3.25 -34.60 -37.17
C MET A 12 -2.86 -34.62 -35.67
N ALA A 13 -1.69 -34.15 -35.36
CA ALA A 13 -1.30 -33.86 -34.00
C ALA A 13 -2.05 -32.58 -33.53
N ALA A 14 -3.09 -32.72 -32.77
CA ALA A 14 -3.75 -31.61 -32.09
C ALA A 14 -2.82 -31.08 -31.01
N LEU A 15 -2.18 -29.94 -31.27
CA LEU A 15 -1.47 -29.17 -30.26
C LEU A 15 -2.50 -28.59 -29.29
N ALA A 16 -2.72 -29.27 -28.17
CA ALA A 16 -3.45 -28.72 -27.02
C ALA A 16 -2.58 -27.62 -26.42
N ALA A 17 -2.81 -26.37 -26.81
CA ALA A 17 -2.26 -25.23 -26.14
C ALA A 17 -2.84 -25.18 -24.69
N PRO A 18 -2.00 -25.09 -23.66
CA PRO A 18 -2.51 -24.90 -22.31
C PRO A 18 -3.24 -23.56 -22.26
N ALA A 19 -4.55 -23.58 -22.02
CA ALA A 19 -5.34 -22.39 -21.72
C ALA A 19 -4.83 -21.85 -20.39
N ILE A 20 -3.96 -20.86 -20.43
CA ILE A 20 -3.60 -20.05 -19.27
C ILE A 20 -4.85 -19.24 -18.93
N LEU A 21 -5.67 -19.78 -18.02
CA LEU A 21 -6.74 -19.02 -17.41
C LEU A 21 -6.08 -17.84 -16.69
N PRO A 22 -6.40 -16.58 -17.02
CA PRO A 22 -5.96 -15.47 -16.22
C PRO A 22 -6.56 -15.66 -14.83
N GLY A 23 -5.74 -16.08 -13.86
CA GLY A 23 -6.12 -16.06 -12.47
C GLY A 23 -6.60 -14.65 -12.17
N ALA A 24 -7.83 -14.50 -11.69
CA ALA A 24 -8.33 -13.21 -11.27
C ALA A 24 -7.38 -12.66 -10.22
N ALA A 25 -6.57 -11.68 -10.60
CA ALA A 25 -5.77 -10.92 -9.67
C ALA A 25 -6.78 -10.21 -8.76
N HIS A 26 -7.02 -10.76 -7.56
CA HIS A 26 -7.79 -10.07 -6.54
C HIS A 26 -7.02 -8.81 -6.16
N ALA A 27 -7.39 -7.68 -6.75
CA ALA A 27 -6.90 -6.39 -6.32
C ALA A 27 -7.30 -6.23 -4.84
N PHE A 28 -6.34 -5.81 -4.00
CA PHE A 28 -6.62 -5.51 -2.61
C PHE A 28 -7.72 -4.46 -2.53
N GLU A 29 -8.86 -4.81 -1.96
CA GLU A 29 -9.97 -3.90 -1.77
C GLU A 29 -9.96 -3.36 -0.34
N VAL A 30 -9.88 -2.02 -0.23
CA VAL A 30 -9.97 -1.34 1.06
C VAL A 30 -11.40 -1.43 1.59
N ALA A 31 -11.58 -1.90 2.81
CA ALA A 31 -12.88 -1.94 3.46
C ALA A 31 -13.53 -0.55 3.47
N ASP A 32 -14.85 -0.48 3.19
CA ASP A 32 -15.58 0.77 3.01
C ASP A 32 -15.42 1.77 4.15
N LYS A 33 -15.33 1.29 5.39
CA LYS A 33 -15.10 2.13 6.56
C LYS A 33 -13.80 2.94 6.51
N PHE A 34 -12.80 2.51 5.73
CA PHE A 34 -11.52 3.18 5.60
C PHE A 34 -11.38 4.01 4.32
N LYS A 35 -12.38 3.97 3.45
CA LYS A 35 -12.42 4.83 2.26
C LYS A 35 -12.58 6.30 2.64
N PRO A 36 -12.07 7.24 1.83
CA PRO A 36 -12.23 8.67 2.09
C PRO A 36 -13.70 9.05 2.26
N THR A 37 -14.04 9.66 3.38
CA THR A 37 -15.44 10.00 3.71
C THR A 37 -15.51 11.39 4.35
N LYS A 38 -16.47 12.22 3.90
CA LYS A 38 -16.77 13.49 4.58
C LYS A 38 -17.48 13.21 5.90
N VAL A 39 -17.01 13.84 6.97
CA VAL A 39 -17.58 13.70 8.31
C VAL A 39 -17.66 15.05 9.01
N ARG A 40 -18.60 15.14 9.98
CA ARG A 40 -18.63 16.28 10.90
C ARG A 40 -17.78 15.99 12.13
N VAL A 41 -17.05 16.99 12.58
CA VAL A 41 -16.30 16.96 13.84
C VAL A 41 -16.97 17.89 14.86
N ARG A 42 -16.93 17.49 16.15
CA ARG A 42 -17.67 18.22 17.20
C ARG A 42 -16.96 19.47 17.68
N ALA A 43 -15.65 19.46 17.73
CA ALA A 43 -14.88 20.59 18.21
C ALA A 43 -14.57 21.55 17.05
N PRO A 44 -14.46 22.87 17.32
CA PRO A 44 -13.93 23.79 16.36
C PRO A 44 -12.44 23.51 16.15
N TYR A 45 -12.09 23.18 14.93
CA TYR A 45 -10.70 23.01 14.48
C TYR A 45 -10.43 23.95 13.33
N GLU A 46 -9.19 24.37 13.19
CA GLU A 46 -8.81 25.23 12.05
C GLU A 46 -8.72 24.42 10.76
N PRO A 47 -9.24 24.95 9.64
CA PRO A 47 -9.08 24.34 8.32
C PRO A 47 -7.59 24.14 8.00
N GLY A 48 -7.27 23.03 7.36
CA GLY A 48 -5.89 22.65 7.03
C GLY A 48 -5.16 21.82 8.09
N GLN A 49 -5.71 21.69 9.29
CA GLN A 49 -5.14 20.79 10.30
C GLN A 49 -5.35 19.32 9.94
N LEU A 50 -4.41 18.47 10.40
CA LEU A 50 -4.50 17.03 10.36
C LEU A 50 -4.61 16.47 11.78
N LEU A 51 -5.67 15.72 12.05
CA LEU A 51 -5.83 15.00 13.30
C LEU A 51 -5.65 13.51 13.04
N ILE A 52 -4.71 12.87 13.73
CA ILE A 52 -4.45 11.45 13.59
C ILE A 52 -4.84 10.74 14.88
N LEU A 53 -5.71 9.75 14.75
CA LEU A 53 -6.18 8.89 15.83
C LEU A 53 -5.62 7.47 15.62
N PRO A 54 -4.41 7.16 16.12
CA PRO A 54 -3.73 5.90 15.84
C PRO A 54 -4.54 4.68 16.28
N ARG A 55 -5.19 4.74 17.44
CA ARG A 55 -6.00 3.62 17.96
C ARG A 55 -7.23 3.33 17.14
N ALA A 56 -7.77 4.34 16.43
CA ALA A 56 -8.93 4.19 15.55
C ALA A 56 -8.56 3.90 14.10
N HIS A 57 -7.27 4.01 13.75
CA HIS A 57 -6.76 3.91 12.38
C HIS A 57 -7.36 4.93 11.42
N PHE A 58 -7.57 6.16 11.90
CA PHE A 58 -8.12 7.25 11.11
C PHE A 58 -7.26 8.50 11.15
N LEU A 59 -7.22 9.17 10.00
CA LEU A 59 -6.72 10.53 9.83
C LEU A 59 -7.88 11.42 9.38
N TYR A 60 -7.98 12.61 9.96
CA TYR A 60 -8.96 13.62 9.61
C TYR A 60 -8.23 14.84 9.07
N PHE A 61 -8.52 15.19 7.83
CA PHE A 61 -8.08 16.45 7.23
C PHE A 61 -9.21 17.48 7.36
N LEU A 62 -8.98 18.53 8.13
CA LEU A 62 -9.97 19.57 8.40
C LEU A 62 -10.16 20.46 7.18
N THR A 63 -11.35 20.44 6.59
CA THR A 63 -11.72 21.25 5.43
C THR A 63 -12.52 22.49 5.82
N GLY A 64 -13.04 22.53 7.04
CA GLY A 64 -13.80 23.60 7.64
C GLY A 64 -13.78 23.49 9.15
N GLU A 65 -14.42 24.44 9.86
CA GLU A 65 -14.43 24.46 11.33
C GLU A 65 -15.01 23.19 11.96
N GLN A 66 -16.00 22.59 11.32
CA GLN A 66 -16.66 21.37 11.79
C GLN A 66 -16.77 20.31 10.70
N GLU A 67 -15.97 20.41 9.63
CA GLU A 67 -15.95 19.45 8.53
C GLU A 67 -14.55 18.88 8.33
N ALA A 68 -14.50 17.59 8.07
CA ALA A 68 -13.25 16.90 7.75
C ALA A 68 -13.46 15.83 6.70
N LEU A 69 -12.38 15.56 5.95
CA LEU A 69 -12.23 14.33 5.19
C LEU A 69 -11.54 13.31 6.07
N ARG A 70 -12.18 12.20 6.34
CA ARG A 70 -11.63 11.08 7.10
C ARG A 70 -11.04 10.05 6.15
N TYR A 71 -9.84 9.61 6.46
CA TYR A 71 -9.12 8.55 5.74
C TYR A 71 -8.76 7.42 6.69
N GLY A 72 -8.86 6.17 6.24
CA GLY A 72 -8.22 5.05 6.93
C GLY A 72 -6.70 5.11 6.73
N VAL A 73 -5.95 4.87 7.81
CA VAL A 73 -4.49 4.92 7.78
C VAL A 73 -3.86 3.72 8.46
N GLY A 74 -2.72 3.26 7.95
CA GLY A 74 -1.84 2.37 8.66
C GLY A 74 -1.12 3.14 9.76
N VAL A 75 -0.89 2.47 10.89
CA VAL A 75 -0.18 3.04 12.03
C VAL A 75 1.05 2.20 12.36
N GLY A 76 2.02 2.81 13.02
CA GLY A 76 3.21 2.12 13.47
C GLY A 76 2.93 1.02 14.50
N LYS A 77 3.96 0.24 14.82
CA LYS A 77 3.90 -0.81 15.85
C LYS A 77 3.47 -0.20 17.20
N ALA A 78 2.66 -0.93 17.94
CA ALA A 78 2.22 -0.52 19.27
C ALA A 78 3.40 -0.12 20.18
N GLY A 79 3.28 1.01 20.86
CA GLY A 79 4.33 1.57 21.71
C GLY A 79 5.39 2.40 20.99
N LEU A 80 5.32 2.50 19.65
CA LEU A 80 6.24 3.29 18.82
C LEU A 80 5.53 4.43 18.08
N GLN A 81 4.29 4.72 18.45
CA GLN A 81 3.54 5.82 17.84
C GLN A 81 4.06 7.16 18.32
N PHE A 82 4.17 8.08 17.39
CA PHE A 82 4.37 9.49 17.72
C PHE A 82 3.10 10.04 18.40
N THR A 83 3.27 10.74 19.50
CA THR A 83 2.21 11.50 20.17
C THR A 83 2.67 12.95 20.34
N GLY A 84 1.79 13.89 20.04
CA GLY A 84 2.09 15.31 20.14
C GLY A 84 1.65 16.07 18.89
N THR A 85 2.16 17.29 18.75
CA THR A 85 1.88 18.18 17.63
C THR A 85 3.15 18.42 16.85
N ALA A 86 3.03 18.40 15.51
CA ALA A 86 4.13 18.72 14.61
C ALA A 86 3.60 19.56 13.45
N THR A 87 4.49 20.31 12.80
CA THR A 87 4.19 21.08 11.62
C THR A 87 4.76 20.41 10.39
N ILE A 88 4.01 20.42 9.29
CA ILE A 88 4.49 19.94 7.99
C ILE A 88 5.24 21.09 7.32
N ASP A 89 6.57 21.03 7.30
CA ASP A 89 7.40 22.10 6.72
C ASP A 89 7.59 21.92 5.22
N VAL A 90 7.71 20.67 4.76
CA VAL A 90 8.07 20.37 3.36
C VAL A 90 7.25 19.22 2.82
N LYS A 91 6.81 19.36 1.58
CA LYS A 91 6.26 18.29 0.77
C LYS A 91 7.16 18.05 -0.44
N LYS A 92 7.70 16.85 -0.58
CA LYS A 92 8.54 16.45 -1.71
C LYS A 92 7.86 15.34 -2.51
N LYS A 93 7.96 15.43 -3.83
CA LYS A 93 7.63 14.31 -4.70
C LYS A 93 8.75 13.26 -4.62
N TRP A 94 8.39 12.02 -4.36
CA TRP A 94 9.34 10.89 -4.23
C TRP A 94 10.47 11.17 -3.23
N PRO A 95 10.14 11.42 -1.94
CA PRO A 95 11.16 11.70 -0.94
C PRO A 95 12.00 10.44 -0.69
N THR A 96 13.30 10.64 -0.42
CA THR A 96 14.13 9.58 0.14
C THR A 96 13.78 9.38 1.61
N TRP A 97 13.82 8.14 2.05
CA TRP A 97 13.58 7.79 3.44
C TRP A 97 14.79 7.06 4.03
N ARG A 98 15.13 7.40 5.26
CA ARG A 98 16.14 6.71 6.07
C ARG A 98 15.52 6.31 7.41
N PRO A 99 15.81 5.09 7.93
CA PRO A 99 15.42 4.73 9.28
C PRO A 99 16.10 5.65 10.30
N THR A 100 15.43 5.91 11.44
CA THR A 100 16.05 6.64 12.55
C THR A 100 17.15 5.79 13.20
N ASN A 101 18.07 6.41 13.91
CA ASN A 101 19.12 5.66 14.61
C ASN A 101 18.54 4.64 15.60
N GLU A 102 17.46 5.01 16.31
CA GLU A 102 16.73 4.10 17.20
C GLU A 102 16.14 2.88 16.47
N MET A 103 15.66 3.06 15.23
CA MET A 103 15.18 1.94 14.41
C MET A 103 16.33 1.01 14.02
N ILE A 104 17.49 1.57 13.67
CA ILE A 104 18.69 0.80 13.32
C ILE A 104 19.18 0.01 14.53
N GLU A 105 19.24 0.62 15.70
CA GLU A 105 19.64 -0.03 16.95
C GLU A 105 18.70 -1.16 17.36
N ARG A 106 17.39 -0.94 17.20
CA ARG A 106 16.37 -1.92 17.54
C ARG A 106 16.36 -3.12 16.59
N GLU A 107 16.60 -2.89 15.31
CA GLU A 107 16.52 -3.92 14.26
C GLU A 107 17.76 -3.88 13.33
N PRO A 108 18.96 -4.16 13.86
CA PRO A 108 20.21 -3.96 13.13
C PRO A 108 20.37 -4.88 11.91
N LYS A 109 19.70 -6.03 11.89
CA LYS A 109 19.71 -6.94 10.73
C LYS A 109 18.85 -6.41 9.59
N THR A 110 17.68 -5.86 9.90
CA THR A 110 16.73 -5.29 8.93
C THR A 110 17.33 -4.07 8.25
N TYR A 111 18.04 -3.25 9.02
CA TYR A 111 18.61 -1.98 8.55
C TYR A 111 20.12 -2.01 8.36
N ALA A 112 20.70 -3.19 8.11
CA ALA A 112 22.15 -3.37 8.00
C ALA A 112 22.84 -2.40 7.03
N LYS A 113 22.20 -2.10 5.89
CA LYS A 113 22.72 -1.20 4.86
C LYS A 113 22.79 0.28 5.27
N PHE A 114 22.20 0.66 6.40
CA PHE A 114 22.17 2.05 6.87
C PHE A 114 23.09 2.30 8.07
N LYS A 115 23.88 1.29 8.51
CA LYS A 115 24.75 1.40 9.69
C LYS A 115 25.81 2.48 9.58
N ASP A 116 26.34 2.69 8.39
CA ASP A 116 27.51 3.56 8.15
C ASP A 116 27.13 4.97 7.69
N ASN A 117 25.94 5.46 8.03
CA ASN A 117 25.43 6.77 7.60
C ASN A 117 25.36 6.98 6.08
N ASP A 118 25.44 5.95 5.28
CA ASP A 118 25.22 6.05 3.83
C ASP A 118 23.75 6.43 3.55
N TYR A 119 23.60 7.59 2.94
CA TYR A 119 22.32 8.20 2.57
C TYR A 119 21.97 7.87 1.12
#